data_9d603b464a9d8d75c98722f39c70e232
#
_entry.id   9d603b464a9d8d75c98722f39c70e232
#
_cell.length_a   1.000
_cell.length_b   1.000
_cell.length_c   1.000
_cell.angle_alpha   90.00
_cell.angle_beta   90.00
_cell.angle_gamma   90.00
#
_symmetry.space_group_name_H-M   'P 1'
#
loop_
_entity.id
_entity.type
_entity.pdbx_description
1 polymer ?
#
loop_
_entity_poly.entity_id
_entity_poly.type
_entity_poly.pdbx_seq_one_letter_code
_entity_poly.pdbx_strand_id
1 'polypeptide(L)'
;MALVFNNVTVPQSGNVIYNGTSLSAVKMGATEVWKRQKTVYPGAPVANTQNLGYGPYFTVTNNGSDIKVDAFGGTERGWGRVILGPFSSAGYSKLYFSALRAYITNAFSKVSVSLGDINGNWVQRLIYHDTGESLGGYDVTFGSGDLFTINSANSNYYLILEVDSGATARGLNATIQMNGCYLI
;
A
#
# COMPACT_ATOMS: atom_id res chain seq x y z
N MET A 1 -12.12 22.98 3.21
CA MET A 1 -13.15 23.63 4.08
C MET A 1 -13.19 22.83 5.36
N ALA A 2 -12.98 23.44 6.53
CA ALA A 2 -13.09 22.73 7.80
C ALA A 2 -14.58 22.58 8.17
N LEU A 3 -15.02 21.40 8.55
CA LEU A 3 -16.36 21.17 9.07
C LEU A 3 -16.37 21.64 10.54
N VAL A 4 -17.29 22.55 10.88
CA VAL A 4 -17.48 23.01 12.26
C VAL A 4 -18.84 22.56 12.73
N PHE A 5 -18.88 21.81 13.83
CA PHE A 5 -20.11 21.34 14.45
C PHE A 5 -20.14 21.73 15.92
N ASN A 6 -21.15 22.51 16.34
CA ASN A 6 -21.28 23.04 17.72
C ASN A 6 -19.97 23.67 18.24
N ASN A 7 -19.34 24.54 17.45
CA ASN A 7 -18.04 25.18 17.76
C ASN A 7 -16.85 24.22 17.84
N VAL A 8 -17.00 22.96 17.47
CA VAL A 8 -15.89 22.00 17.35
C VAL A 8 -15.47 21.91 15.89
N THR A 9 -14.23 22.29 15.61
CA THR A 9 -13.65 22.06 14.28
C THR A 9 -13.35 20.58 14.12
N VAL A 10 -14.00 19.94 13.15
CA VAL A 10 -13.72 18.55 12.81
C VAL A 10 -12.48 18.53 11.93
N PRO A 11 -11.35 17.97 12.39
CA PRO A 11 -10.15 17.92 11.59
C PRO A 11 -10.37 16.97 10.40
N GLN A 12 -9.71 17.25 9.27
CA GLN A 12 -9.75 16.36 8.10
C GLN A 12 -9.03 15.04 8.35
N SER A 13 -8.12 15.02 9.34
CA SER A 13 -7.41 13.82 9.80
C SER A 13 -7.19 13.93 11.30
N GLY A 14 -7.04 12.78 11.97
CA GLY A 14 -6.77 12.72 13.41
C GLY A 14 -7.98 12.31 14.24
N ASN A 15 -7.96 12.63 15.53
CA ASN A 15 -9.00 12.27 16.47
C ASN A 15 -9.97 13.44 16.70
N VAL A 16 -11.26 13.19 16.57
CA VAL A 16 -12.30 14.09 17.09
C VAL A 16 -12.63 13.65 18.50
N ILE A 17 -12.51 14.56 19.44
CA ILE A 17 -12.81 14.32 20.86
C ILE A 17 -14.07 15.11 21.23
N TYR A 18 -15.05 14.44 21.82
CA TYR A 18 -16.25 15.06 22.38
C TYR A 18 -16.41 14.60 23.83
N ASN A 19 -16.49 15.56 24.75
CA ASN A 19 -16.53 15.32 26.20
C ASN A 19 -15.46 14.32 26.70
N GLY A 20 -14.22 14.47 26.23
CA GLY A 20 -13.11 13.60 26.60
C GLY A 20 -13.11 12.22 25.92
N THR A 21 -14.12 11.91 25.10
CA THR A 21 -14.23 10.64 24.37
C THR A 21 -13.80 10.81 22.93
N SER A 22 -12.88 9.96 22.46
CA SER A 22 -12.46 9.92 21.05
C SER A 22 -13.58 9.30 20.21
N LEU A 23 -14.05 10.03 19.20
CA LEU A 23 -15.10 9.57 18.29
C LEU A 23 -14.51 8.72 17.17
N SER A 24 -15.25 7.74 16.71
CA SER A 24 -14.91 6.94 15.52
C SER A 24 -15.50 7.53 14.24
N ALA A 25 -16.59 8.27 14.32
CA ALA A 25 -17.25 8.93 13.20
C ALA A 25 -18.13 10.09 13.69
N VAL A 26 -18.40 11.05 12.81
CA VAL A 26 -19.40 12.10 13.02
C VAL A 26 -20.44 12.01 11.90
N LYS A 27 -21.71 12.06 12.24
CA LYS A 27 -22.84 11.97 11.29
C LYS A 27 -23.71 13.21 11.35
N MET A 28 -24.23 13.62 10.18
CA MET A 28 -25.33 14.58 10.05
C MET A 28 -26.55 13.83 9.51
N GLY A 29 -27.49 13.49 10.41
CA GLY A 29 -28.57 12.56 10.09
C GLY A 29 -28.02 11.17 9.78
N ALA A 30 -28.39 10.60 8.65
CA ALA A 30 -27.87 9.31 8.17
C ALA A 30 -26.51 9.43 7.45
N THR A 31 -26.05 10.65 7.12
CA THR A 31 -24.81 10.87 6.35
C THR A 31 -23.61 10.95 7.29
N GLU A 32 -22.65 10.07 7.07
CA GLU A 32 -21.34 10.16 7.75
C GLU A 32 -20.53 11.32 7.13
N VAL A 33 -20.20 12.31 7.94
CA VAL A 33 -19.46 13.51 7.51
C VAL A 33 -17.99 13.49 7.94
N TRP A 34 -17.67 12.62 8.89
CA TRP A 34 -16.29 12.37 9.31
C TRP A 34 -16.19 10.95 9.86
N LYS A 35 -15.08 10.29 9.54
CA LYS A 35 -14.72 8.99 10.06
C LYS A 35 -13.25 8.96 10.43
N ARG A 36 -12.95 8.28 11.54
CA ARG A 36 -11.58 8.10 11.96
C ARG A 36 -10.80 7.29 10.92
N GLN A 37 -9.70 7.83 10.47
CA GLN A 37 -8.73 7.13 9.64
C GLN A 37 -8.22 5.88 10.37
N LYS A 38 -8.12 4.77 9.68
CA LYS A 38 -7.54 3.52 10.19
C LYS A 38 -6.18 3.28 9.57
N THR A 39 -5.17 3.14 10.40
CA THR A 39 -3.83 2.78 9.95
C THR A 39 -3.79 1.32 9.51
N VAL A 40 -3.26 1.09 8.30
CA VAL A 40 -2.90 -0.23 7.79
C VAL A 40 -1.41 -0.46 8.00
N TYR A 41 -0.57 0.51 7.62
CA TYR A 41 0.87 0.47 7.85
C TYR A 41 1.37 1.87 8.28
N PRO A 42 2.31 2.02 9.25
CA PRO A 42 2.83 0.96 10.10
C PRO A 42 1.78 0.50 11.13
N GLY A 43 1.65 -0.79 11.34
CA GLY A 43 0.68 -1.36 12.30
C GLY A 43 0.28 -2.77 11.91
N ALA A 44 0.01 -3.02 10.62
CA ALA A 44 -0.14 -4.38 10.13
C ALA A 44 1.22 -5.09 10.17
N PRO A 45 1.31 -6.27 10.79
CA PRO A 45 2.55 -7.03 10.79
C PRO A 45 2.91 -7.48 9.37
N VAL A 46 4.20 -7.71 9.13
CA VAL A 46 4.63 -8.50 7.97
C VAL A 46 4.14 -9.93 8.22
N ALA A 47 3.08 -10.31 7.52
CA ALA A 47 2.48 -11.63 7.67
C ALA A 47 3.31 -12.70 6.96
N ASN A 48 3.91 -12.34 5.82
CA ASN A 48 4.73 -13.25 5.04
C ASN A 48 5.68 -12.47 4.12
N THR A 49 6.83 -13.06 3.84
CA THR A 49 7.79 -12.61 2.83
C THR A 49 8.15 -13.80 1.96
N GLN A 50 7.91 -13.70 0.67
CA GLN A 50 8.12 -14.79 -0.27
C GLN A 50 9.16 -14.37 -1.31
N ASN A 51 10.30 -15.05 -1.30
CA ASN A 51 11.24 -15.01 -2.40
C ASN A 51 10.78 -16.05 -3.43
N LEU A 52 10.32 -15.56 -4.57
CA LEU A 52 9.77 -16.38 -5.67
C LEU A 52 10.79 -16.59 -6.79
N GLY A 53 11.88 -15.83 -6.75
CA GLY A 53 13.04 -15.94 -7.65
C GLY A 53 14.19 -16.72 -7.03
N TYR A 54 15.40 -16.37 -7.41
CA TYR A 54 16.60 -17.04 -6.98
C TYR A 54 17.51 -16.12 -6.14
N GLY A 55 18.12 -16.73 -5.10
CA GLY A 55 19.24 -16.18 -4.35
C GLY A 55 19.02 -14.80 -3.72
N PRO A 56 20.06 -13.96 -3.66
CA PRO A 56 20.06 -12.69 -2.95
C PRO A 56 19.43 -11.53 -3.74
N TYR A 57 18.80 -11.79 -4.88
CA TYR A 57 18.29 -10.77 -5.81
C TYR A 57 16.92 -10.20 -5.43
N PHE A 58 16.36 -10.64 -4.32
CA PHE A 58 15.17 -10.06 -3.71
C PHE A 58 15.49 -9.67 -2.27
N THR A 59 15.22 -8.41 -1.91
CA THR A 59 15.48 -7.90 -0.55
C THR A 59 14.32 -7.11 -0.02
N VAL A 60 14.15 -7.15 1.30
CA VAL A 60 13.15 -6.37 2.03
C VAL A 60 13.85 -5.64 3.17
N THR A 61 13.67 -4.33 3.23
CA THR A 61 14.08 -3.50 4.34
C THR A 61 12.84 -2.91 5.00
N ASN A 62 12.67 -3.17 6.29
CA ASN A 62 11.58 -2.63 7.09
C ASN A 62 12.17 -2.03 8.37
N ASN A 63 12.05 -0.72 8.54
CA ASN A 63 12.54 0.00 9.71
C ASN A 63 11.41 0.42 10.68
N GLY A 64 10.19 -0.11 10.47
CA GLY A 64 9.01 0.15 11.29
C GLY A 64 8.19 1.37 10.84
N SER A 65 8.79 2.37 10.20
CA SER A 65 8.08 3.53 9.65
C SER A 65 7.91 3.45 8.13
N ASP A 66 8.85 2.83 7.45
CA ASP A 66 8.81 2.57 6.02
C ASP A 66 9.21 1.14 5.67
N ILE A 67 8.76 0.67 4.53
CA ILE A 67 9.13 -0.62 3.97
C ILE A 67 9.59 -0.41 2.54
N LYS A 68 10.73 -1.02 2.21
CA LYS A 68 11.28 -1.04 0.86
C LYS A 68 11.42 -2.49 0.41
N VAL A 69 10.93 -2.76 -0.78
CA VAL A 69 10.95 -4.08 -1.42
C VAL A 69 11.68 -3.92 -2.75
N ASP A 70 12.78 -4.62 -2.91
CA ASP A 70 13.64 -4.53 -4.08
C ASP A 70 13.80 -5.89 -4.76
N ALA A 71 13.68 -5.90 -6.08
CA ALA A 71 14.14 -6.98 -6.93
C ALA A 71 15.16 -6.44 -7.92
N PHE A 72 16.27 -7.12 -8.09
CA PHE A 72 17.30 -6.74 -9.04
C PHE A 72 17.79 -7.94 -9.85
N GLY A 73 18.02 -7.69 -11.13
CA GLY A 73 18.57 -8.68 -12.05
C GLY A 73 20.09 -8.83 -11.88
N GLY A 74 20.55 -10.04 -11.99
CA GLY A 74 21.98 -10.38 -11.90
C GLY A 74 22.29 -11.58 -12.76
N THR A 75 22.90 -12.60 -12.19
CA THR A 75 22.99 -13.93 -12.82
C THR A 75 21.66 -14.68 -12.77
N GLU A 76 20.77 -14.24 -11.88
CA GLU A 76 19.45 -14.82 -11.66
C GLU A 76 18.38 -13.69 -11.59
N ARG A 77 17.13 -14.08 -11.74
CA ARG A 77 15.98 -13.19 -11.65
C ARG A 77 15.63 -12.90 -10.19
N GLY A 78 15.61 -11.62 -9.81
CA GLY A 78 15.02 -11.18 -8.56
C GLY A 78 13.49 -11.10 -8.69
N TRP A 79 12.77 -11.82 -7.84
CA TRP A 79 11.32 -11.81 -7.80
C TRP A 79 10.84 -12.18 -6.41
N GLY A 80 9.94 -11.37 -5.87
CA GLY A 80 9.37 -11.67 -4.57
C GLY A 80 8.29 -10.68 -4.16
N ARG A 81 7.70 -10.97 -3.01
CA ARG A 81 6.63 -10.13 -2.45
C ARG A 81 6.65 -10.12 -0.94
N VAL A 82 6.11 -9.03 -0.39
CA VAL A 82 5.81 -8.86 1.03
C VAL A 82 4.31 -8.76 1.20
N ILE A 83 3.79 -9.46 2.19
CA ILE A 83 2.38 -9.54 2.53
C ILE A 83 2.20 -8.93 3.92
N LEU A 84 1.47 -7.82 4.01
CA LEU A 84 1.21 -7.07 5.23
C LEU A 84 -0.25 -7.27 5.66
N GLY A 85 -0.48 -7.59 6.90
CA GLY A 85 -1.85 -7.77 7.41
C GLY A 85 -1.98 -8.96 8.37
N PRO A 86 -3.22 -9.40 8.66
CA PRO A 86 -4.47 -8.95 8.03
C PRO A 86 -4.96 -7.59 8.54
N PHE A 87 -5.81 -6.93 7.75
CA PHE A 87 -6.57 -5.77 8.18
C PHE A 87 -8.00 -5.81 7.65
N SER A 88 -8.95 -5.30 8.44
CA SER A 88 -10.34 -5.19 8.02
C SER A 88 -10.58 -3.86 7.33
N SER A 89 -11.19 -3.90 6.15
CA SER A 89 -11.69 -2.72 5.43
C SER A 89 -13.15 -2.41 5.73
N ALA A 90 -13.80 -3.17 6.63
CA ALA A 90 -15.21 -2.98 6.94
C ALA A 90 -15.52 -1.53 7.30
N GLY A 91 -16.45 -0.95 6.56
CA GLY A 91 -16.88 0.44 6.71
C GLY A 91 -15.94 1.49 6.10
N TYR A 92 -14.88 1.11 5.39
CA TYR A 92 -14.01 2.01 4.64
C TYR A 92 -14.12 1.74 3.15
N SER A 93 -14.12 2.78 2.34
CA SER A 93 -14.29 2.67 0.89
C SER A 93 -13.06 3.14 0.10
N LYS A 94 -12.11 3.75 0.77
CA LYS A 94 -10.89 4.28 0.16
C LYS A 94 -9.67 3.85 0.96
N LEU A 95 -8.58 3.72 0.24
CA LEU A 95 -7.23 3.52 0.78
C LEU A 95 -6.29 4.56 0.16
N TYR A 96 -5.33 5.05 0.94
CA TYR A 96 -4.27 5.92 0.42
C TYR A 96 -2.93 5.62 1.12
N PHE A 97 -1.86 6.11 0.51
CA PHE A 97 -0.51 6.04 1.04
C PHE A 97 -0.04 7.45 1.45
N SER A 98 0.67 7.59 2.57
CA SER A 98 1.33 8.87 2.89
C SER A 98 2.39 9.20 1.87
N ALA A 99 3.20 8.20 1.52
CA ALA A 99 4.09 8.21 0.38
C ALA A 99 4.28 6.77 -0.09
N LEU A 100 4.13 6.56 -1.38
CA LEU A 100 4.46 5.30 -2.04
C LEU A 100 5.17 5.65 -3.35
N ARG A 101 6.35 5.09 -3.54
CA ARG A 101 7.06 5.16 -4.80
C ARG A 101 7.20 3.75 -5.37
N ALA A 102 6.85 3.60 -6.62
CA ALA A 102 7.06 2.37 -7.38
C ALA A 102 7.88 2.72 -8.62
N TYR A 103 9.04 2.10 -8.78
CA TYR A 103 9.87 2.37 -9.93
C TYR A 103 10.51 1.11 -10.52
N ILE A 104 10.76 1.18 -11.83
CA ILE A 104 11.41 0.18 -12.64
C ILE A 104 12.48 0.91 -13.46
N THR A 105 13.68 0.38 -13.51
CA THR A 105 14.77 1.01 -14.27
C THR A 105 14.82 0.59 -15.73
N ASN A 106 14.25 -0.58 -16.08
CA ASN A 106 14.44 -1.17 -17.42
C ASN A 106 13.29 -2.09 -17.83
N ALA A 107 13.41 -2.67 -19.03
CA ALA A 107 12.48 -3.64 -19.60
C ALA A 107 12.30 -4.91 -18.75
N PHE A 108 11.24 -5.66 -19.04
CA PHE A 108 10.87 -6.96 -18.44
C PHE A 108 10.61 -6.95 -16.92
N SER A 109 10.62 -5.79 -16.29
CA SER A 109 10.42 -5.67 -14.85
C SER A 109 8.97 -5.34 -14.51
N LYS A 110 8.54 -5.70 -13.30
CA LYS A 110 7.17 -5.48 -12.81
C LYS A 110 7.17 -4.95 -11.39
N VAL A 111 6.19 -4.10 -11.12
CA VAL A 111 5.79 -3.69 -9.78
C VAL A 111 4.29 -3.85 -9.63
N SER A 112 3.86 -4.34 -8.48
CA SER A 112 2.43 -4.47 -8.15
C SER A 112 2.18 -4.14 -6.69
N VAL A 113 1.17 -3.33 -6.44
CA VAL A 113 0.58 -3.12 -5.11
C VAL A 113 -0.87 -3.57 -5.19
N SER A 114 -1.24 -4.53 -4.37
CA SER A 114 -2.53 -5.21 -4.47
C SER A 114 -3.13 -5.47 -3.10
N LEU A 115 -4.44 -5.65 -3.05
CA LEU A 115 -5.15 -6.26 -1.94
C LEU A 115 -5.39 -7.73 -2.26
N GLY A 116 -5.20 -8.61 -1.29
CA GLY A 116 -5.33 -10.05 -1.51
C GLY A 116 -5.41 -10.87 -0.24
N ASP A 117 -5.00 -12.14 -0.33
CA ASP A 117 -4.98 -13.10 0.76
C ASP A 117 -3.55 -13.34 1.33
N ILE A 118 -3.47 -14.18 2.37
CA ILE A 118 -2.20 -14.55 3.02
C ILE A 118 -1.23 -15.32 2.10
N ASN A 119 -1.76 -15.96 1.06
CA ASN A 119 -0.95 -16.70 0.10
C ASN A 119 -0.38 -15.80 -1.01
N GLY A 120 -0.80 -14.50 -1.02
CA GLY A 120 -0.40 -13.53 -2.01
C GLY A 120 -1.23 -13.59 -3.30
N ASN A 121 -2.38 -14.25 -3.29
CA ASN A 121 -3.34 -14.17 -4.38
C ASN A 121 -4.04 -12.81 -4.31
N TRP A 122 -3.92 -12.02 -5.36
CA TRP A 122 -4.55 -10.71 -5.40
C TRP A 122 -6.05 -10.82 -5.72
N VAL A 123 -6.84 -10.01 -5.01
CA VAL A 123 -8.28 -9.80 -5.25
C VAL A 123 -8.51 -8.50 -6.01
N GLN A 124 -7.71 -7.47 -5.68
CA GLN A 124 -7.79 -6.17 -6.31
C GLN A 124 -6.39 -5.59 -6.48
N ARG A 125 -6.02 -5.22 -7.71
CA ARG A 125 -4.81 -4.46 -7.99
C ARG A 125 -5.08 -2.98 -7.79
N LEU A 126 -4.22 -2.32 -7.01
CA LEU A 126 -4.22 -0.87 -6.80
C LEU A 126 -3.26 -0.20 -7.78
N ILE A 127 -2.08 -0.76 -7.92
CA ILE A 127 -1.02 -0.31 -8.83
C ILE A 127 -0.48 -1.55 -9.52
N TYR A 128 -0.28 -1.45 -10.81
CA TYR A 128 0.40 -2.48 -11.59
C TYR A 128 1.10 -1.85 -12.77
N HIS A 129 2.35 -2.16 -12.93
CA HIS A 129 3.11 -1.82 -14.11
C HIS A 129 4.02 -2.96 -14.51
N ASP A 130 4.01 -3.26 -15.79
CA ASP A 130 4.84 -4.26 -16.45
C ASP A 130 5.46 -3.59 -17.67
N THR A 131 6.76 -3.46 -17.71
CA THR A 131 7.45 -2.79 -18.81
C THR A 131 7.49 -3.66 -20.08
N GLY A 132 7.22 -4.97 -19.98
CA GLY A 132 7.32 -5.89 -21.10
C GLY A 132 8.68 -5.77 -21.79
N GLU A 133 8.70 -5.75 -23.11
CA GLU A 133 9.91 -5.56 -23.92
C GLU A 133 10.34 -4.08 -24.08
N SER A 134 9.55 -3.14 -23.52
CA SER A 134 9.87 -1.71 -23.60
C SER A 134 11.10 -1.37 -22.78
N LEU A 135 12.04 -0.68 -23.36
CA LEU A 135 13.25 -0.18 -22.68
C LEU A 135 12.98 1.03 -21.78
N GLY A 136 11.74 1.47 -21.67
CA GLY A 136 11.35 2.60 -20.84
C GLY A 136 11.31 2.23 -19.36
N GLY A 137 11.90 3.08 -18.51
CA GLY A 137 11.70 3.01 -17.06
C GLY A 137 10.29 3.46 -16.65
N TYR A 138 9.92 3.10 -15.46
CA TYR A 138 8.69 3.56 -14.80
C TYR A 138 9.04 4.15 -13.45
N ASP A 139 8.56 5.33 -13.14
CA ASP A 139 8.75 5.95 -11.82
C ASP A 139 7.51 6.77 -11.50
N VAL A 140 6.80 6.34 -10.48
CA VAL A 140 5.59 7.02 -10.02
C VAL A 140 5.59 7.14 -8.51
N THR A 141 5.10 8.26 -8.02
CA THR A 141 4.92 8.52 -6.60
C THR A 141 3.46 8.85 -6.33
N PHE A 142 2.90 8.20 -5.32
CA PHE A 142 1.57 8.45 -4.79
C PHE A 142 1.69 9.06 -3.40
N GLY A 143 0.83 10.00 -3.09
CA GLY A 143 0.74 10.67 -1.80
C GLY A 143 -0.65 10.60 -1.20
N SER A 144 -0.88 11.35 -0.12
CA SER A 144 -2.15 11.33 0.61
C SER A 144 -3.36 11.84 -0.18
N GLY A 145 -3.14 12.50 -1.34
CA GLY A 145 -4.20 12.93 -2.26
C GLY A 145 -4.66 11.83 -3.23
N ASP A 146 -3.89 10.77 -3.38
CA ASP A 146 -4.16 9.69 -4.33
C ASP A 146 -4.99 8.60 -3.65
N LEU A 147 -6.30 8.61 -3.92
CA LEU A 147 -7.26 7.74 -3.27
C LEU A 147 -7.61 6.53 -4.14
N PHE A 148 -7.35 5.35 -3.63
CA PHE A 148 -7.74 4.08 -4.25
C PHE A 148 -9.08 3.61 -3.71
N THR A 149 -10.06 3.42 -4.59
CA THR A 149 -11.35 2.82 -4.20
C THR A 149 -11.15 1.35 -3.89
N ILE A 150 -11.68 0.89 -2.74
CA ILE A 150 -11.59 -0.50 -2.31
C ILE A 150 -12.98 -1.08 -2.06
N ASN A 151 -13.10 -2.40 -2.15
CA ASN A 151 -14.35 -3.07 -1.79
C ASN A 151 -14.46 -3.16 -0.26
N SER A 152 -15.44 -2.45 0.31
CA SER A 152 -15.70 -2.41 1.75
C SER A 152 -16.39 -3.66 2.30
N ALA A 153 -16.87 -4.55 1.43
CA ALA A 153 -17.57 -5.77 1.86
C ALA A 153 -16.63 -6.85 2.43
N ASN A 154 -15.35 -6.79 2.10
CA ASN A 154 -14.37 -7.75 2.59
C ASN A 154 -13.84 -7.36 3.96
N SER A 155 -13.95 -8.28 4.89
CA SER A 155 -13.56 -8.06 6.29
C SER A 155 -12.06 -8.29 6.56
N ASN A 156 -11.33 -8.99 5.68
CA ASN A 156 -9.92 -9.28 5.87
C ASN A 156 -9.16 -9.19 4.56
N TYR A 157 -8.32 -8.16 4.46
CA TYR A 157 -7.37 -8.00 3.37
C TYR A 157 -5.93 -8.11 3.87
N TYR A 158 -5.06 -8.42 2.94
CA TYR A 158 -3.62 -8.25 3.04
C TYR A 158 -3.17 -7.27 1.96
N LEU A 159 -2.26 -6.38 2.31
CA LEU A 159 -1.58 -5.54 1.32
C LEU A 159 -0.36 -6.31 0.81
N ILE A 160 -0.29 -6.49 -0.50
CA ILE A 160 0.76 -7.24 -1.19
C ILE A 160 1.60 -6.25 -1.98
N LEU A 161 2.89 -6.19 -1.67
CA LEU A 161 3.89 -5.45 -2.42
C LEU A 161 4.75 -6.48 -3.18
N GLU A 162 4.63 -6.52 -4.50
CA GLU A 162 5.34 -7.48 -5.35
C GLU A 162 6.24 -6.75 -6.34
N VAL A 163 7.46 -7.24 -6.46
CA VAL A 163 8.48 -6.74 -7.37
C VAL A 163 9.13 -7.89 -8.14
N ASP A 164 9.49 -7.64 -9.39
CA ASP A 164 10.06 -8.61 -10.30
C ASP A 164 11.04 -7.91 -11.25
N SER A 165 12.30 -8.30 -11.25
CA SER A 165 13.29 -7.78 -12.19
C SER A 165 13.15 -8.35 -13.61
N GLY A 166 12.26 -9.34 -13.79
CA GLY A 166 11.86 -9.90 -15.08
C GLY A 166 12.90 -10.78 -15.76
N ALA A 167 14.16 -10.42 -15.75
CA ALA A 167 15.22 -11.11 -16.44
C ALA A 167 16.51 -11.18 -15.62
N THR A 168 17.47 -11.96 -16.10
CA THR A 168 18.79 -12.19 -15.48
C THR A 168 19.85 -11.14 -15.85
N ALA A 169 19.47 -10.06 -16.53
CA ALA A 169 20.41 -9.02 -16.94
C ALA A 169 20.76 -8.06 -15.81
N ARG A 170 22.02 -7.70 -15.69
CA ARG A 170 22.48 -6.69 -14.72
C ARG A 170 21.86 -5.32 -15.01
N GLY A 171 21.52 -4.59 -13.95
CA GLY A 171 20.93 -3.25 -14.01
C GLY A 171 19.42 -3.21 -14.15
N LEU A 172 18.75 -4.37 -14.18
CA LEU A 172 17.29 -4.43 -14.11
C LEU A 172 16.87 -4.36 -12.64
N ASN A 173 16.10 -3.35 -12.27
CA ASN A 173 15.61 -3.17 -10.91
C ASN A 173 14.13 -2.84 -10.92
N ALA A 174 13.40 -3.47 -10.00
CA ALA A 174 12.04 -3.11 -9.64
C ALA A 174 11.98 -2.85 -8.14
N THR A 175 11.43 -1.71 -7.73
CA THR A 175 11.38 -1.31 -6.34
C THR A 175 10.01 -0.75 -5.99
N ILE A 176 9.53 -1.10 -4.80
CA ILE A 176 8.43 -0.42 -4.13
C ILE A 176 8.94 0.08 -2.78
N GLN A 177 8.74 1.36 -2.50
CA GLN A 177 8.99 1.96 -1.20
C GLN A 177 7.71 2.61 -0.70
N MET A 178 7.30 2.29 0.52
CA MET A 178 6.05 2.76 1.10
C MET A 178 6.29 3.29 2.50
N ASN A 179 5.69 4.46 2.79
CA ASN A 179 5.64 5.07 4.10
C ASN A 179 4.17 5.40 4.42
N GLY A 180 3.58 4.59 5.26
CA GLY A 180 2.18 4.73 5.69
C GLY A 180 1.14 4.34 4.64
N CYS A 181 0.18 3.53 5.10
CA CYS A 181 -0.99 3.12 4.35
C CYS A 181 -2.22 3.21 5.26
N TYR A 182 -3.30 3.80 4.78
CA TYR A 182 -4.46 4.16 5.59
C TYR A 182 -5.77 3.92 4.87
N LEU A 183 -6.81 3.60 5.65
CA LEU A 183 -8.21 3.52 5.21
C LEU A 183 -8.99 4.75 5.65
N ILE A 184 -9.86 5.25 4.75
CA ILE A 184 -10.81 6.34 5.02
C ILE A 184 -12.19 6.05 4.48
#